data_40b0f745fae7a72df3d6cd250ea21c29
#
_entry.id   40b0f745fae7a72df3d6cd250ea21c29
#
_cell.length_a   1.000
_cell.length_b   1.000
_cell.length_c   1.000
_cell.angle_alpha   90.00
_cell.angle_beta   90.00
_cell.angle_gamma   90.00
#
_symmetry.space_group_name_H-M   'P 1'
#
loop_
_entity.id
_entity.type
_entity.pdbx_description
1 polymer ?
#
loop_
_entity_poly.entity_id
_entity_poly.type
_entity_poly.pdbx_seq_one_letter_code
_entity_poly.pdbx_strand_id
1 'polypeptide(L)'
;MTTRLDDALIHQNYGTLDNVVEDDPRWFDRFYFNLQAVDGSLSIAQGIGVYPNMRVMDGFGLFCTPELQVNVRASRELVNGNRDEMDIGPIHAEILEPMKRWRYRLDDNEHGVSYDFEYCANFRPLEPLRLVSSVDGHRVWDWTHFGHVGRVKGWAMIDGKEIQLRQDRHWAIRDRSWGVRPGVAVIQDTSAWFRQANWGSRYNWVCVQLESFYLWYFQTHEVDGTGRFFEGLVRWSDEAGGAQEKVAKVVRKLDFEEGEHFRGAAVEVHLQSGRVLDVNMRRLPTSVRLRGGNYGGFNGIIHGMKQGPLKIAGERWAPCDPRKNPVSMGIQEHVVEATYAGQRGYGIFEVSFGT
;
A
#
# COMPACT_ATOMS: atom_id res chain seq x y z
N MET A 1 -17.30 -3.11 12.11
CA MET A 1 -17.33 -1.63 12.17
C MET A 1 -15.96 -1.13 12.59
N THR A 2 -15.35 -0.27 11.80
CA THR A 2 -14.04 0.33 12.09
C THR A 2 -14.13 1.26 13.29
N THR A 3 -13.18 1.18 14.20
CA THR A 3 -13.09 2.00 15.41
C THR A 3 -11.79 2.80 15.43
N ARG A 4 -11.70 3.81 16.30
CA ARG A 4 -10.47 4.57 16.49
C ARG A 4 -9.27 3.71 16.95
N LEU A 5 -9.53 2.55 17.56
CA LEU A 5 -8.50 1.64 18.03
C LEU A 5 -7.83 0.87 16.88
N ASP A 6 -8.53 0.70 15.75
CA ASP A 6 -7.96 0.02 14.59
C ASP A 6 -6.84 0.83 13.91
N ASP A 7 -6.65 2.09 14.28
CA ASP A 7 -5.47 2.87 13.91
C ASP A 7 -4.22 2.53 14.75
N ALA A 8 -4.36 1.92 15.92
CA ALA A 8 -3.26 1.61 16.80
C ALA A 8 -2.64 0.21 16.53
N LEU A 9 -1.41 -0.01 16.98
CA LEU A 9 -0.71 -1.31 16.88
C LEU A 9 -1.17 -2.29 17.97
N ILE A 10 -2.44 -2.68 17.96
CA ILE A 10 -3.05 -3.47 19.04
C ILE A 10 -3.68 -4.80 18.57
N HIS A 11 -3.60 -5.13 17.29
CA HIS A 11 -4.43 -6.21 16.73
C HIS A 11 -4.03 -7.62 17.17
N GLN A 12 -2.82 -7.83 17.63
CA GLN A 12 -2.45 -9.12 18.20
C GLN A 12 -2.91 -9.25 19.66
N ASN A 13 -2.69 -8.21 20.46
CA ASN A 13 -3.16 -8.11 21.85
C ASN A 13 -3.15 -6.64 22.32
N TYR A 14 -3.75 -6.38 23.48
CA TYR A 14 -3.81 -5.03 24.09
C TYR A 14 -2.61 -4.71 24.98
N GLY A 15 -1.75 -5.66 25.27
CA GLY A 15 -0.54 -5.49 26.05
C GLY A 15 0.58 -4.80 25.27
N THR A 16 1.80 -4.88 25.77
CA THR A 16 2.99 -4.42 25.06
C THR A 16 3.30 -5.35 23.87
N LEU A 17 4.16 -4.90 22.95
CA LEU A 17 4.62 -5.74 21.83
C LEU A 17 5.51 -6.93 22.28
N ASP A 18 5.85 -7.00 23.57
CA ASP A 18 6.55 -8.13 24.16
C ASP A 18 5.66 -9.35 24.40
N ASN A 19 4.35 -9.15 24.48
CA ASN A 19 3.37 -10.20 24.70
C ASN A 19 2.78 -10.67 23.37
N VAL A 20 3.12 -11.88 22.98
CA VAL A 20 2.68 -12.48 21.72
C VAL A 20 1.52 -13.42 22.01
N VAL A 21 0.43 -13.29 21.26
CA VAL A 21 -0.75 -14.18 21.32
C VAL A 21 -0.77 -15.14 20.13
N GLU A 22 -0.42 -14.65 18.94
CA GLU A 22 -0.24 -15.44 17.72
C GLU A 22 1.26 -15.68 17.51
N ASP A 23 1.70 -16.91 17.35
CA ASP A 23 3.12 -17.29 17.29
C ASP A 23 3.66 -17.49 15.85
N ASP A 24 2.84 -17.33 14.84
CA ASP A 24 3.31 -17.40 13.45
C ASP A 24 4.34 -16.28 13.18
N PRO A 25 5.57 -16.61 12.75
CA PRO A 25 6.60 -15.61 12.50
C PRO A 25 6.21 -14.60 11.42
N ARG A 26 5.22 -14.93 10.57
CA ARG A 26 4.71 -14.06 9.52
C ARG A 26 3.64 -13.07 10.03
N TRP A 27 3.31 -13.08 11.31
CA TRP A 27 2.37 -12.12 11.88
C TRP A 27 2.93 -10.71 11.74
N PHE A 28 2.09 -9.80 11.27
CA PHE A 28 2.41 -8.40 11.09
C PHE A 28 1.25 -7.50 11.52
N ASP A 29 1.58 -6.27 11.86
CA ASP A 29 0.65 -5.17 12.05
C ASP A 29 1.23 -3.94 11.34
N ARG A 30 0.54 -3.38 10.31
CA ARG A 30 1.19 -2.55 9.32
C ARG A 30 0.34 -1.40 8.83
N PHE A 31 1.04 -0.29 8.55
CA PHE A 31 0.54 0.90 7.86
C PHE A 31 1.17 0.98 6.49
N TYR A 32 0.36 1.33 5.50
CA TYR A 32 0.79 1.72 4.18
C TYR A 32 0.12 3.04 3.81
N PHE A 33 0.85 3.90 3.16
CA PHE A 33 0.42 5.22 2.73
C PHE A 33 1.01 5.53 1.34
N ASN A 34 0.23 6.16 0.48
CA ASN A 34 0.69 6.68 -0.79
C ASN A 34 -0.01 8.02 -1.09
N LEU A 35 0.76 9.06 -1.35
CA LEU A 35 0.25 10.33 -1.89
C LEU A 35 0.53 10.44 -3.39
N GLN A 36 -0.36 11.10 -4.11
CA GLN A 36 -0.25 11.33 -5.54
C GLN A 36 -0.52 12.80 -5.86
N ALA A 37 0.36 13.41 -6.67
CA ALA A 37 0.07 14.70 -7.30
C ALA A 37 -0.94 14.52 -8.45
N VAL A 38 -1.92 15.40 -8.56
CA VAL A 38 -2.99 15.31 -9.58
C VAL A 38 -2.49 15.44 -11.03
N ASP A 39 -1.29 15.99 -11.24
CA ASP A 39 -0.62 16.05 -12.54
C ASP A 39 0.35 14.89 -12.77
N GLY A 40 0.51 14.01 -11.79
CA GLY A 40 1.44 12.90 -11.83
C GLY A 40 2.91 13.27 -11.73
N SER A 41 3.23 14.48 -11.26
CA SER A 41 4.62 14.94 -11.08
C SER A 41 5.32 14.32 -9.89
N LEU A 42 4.56 13.82 -8.91
CA LEU A 42 5.06 13.28 -7.65
C LEU A 42 4.19 12.14 -7.14
N SER A 43 4.81 11.14 -6.56
CA SER A 43 4.20 10.19 -5.62
C SER A 43 5.16 9.91 -4.48
N ILE A 44 4.64 9.82 -3.26
CA ILE A 44 5.42 9.39 -2.08
C ILE A 44 4.67 8.23 -1.43
N ALA A 45 5.36 7.10 -1.28
CA ALA A 45 4.83 5.98 -0.52
C ALA A 45 5.64 5.79 0.77
N GLN A 46 4.96 5.57 1.88
CA GLN A 46 5.56 5.23 3.16
C GLN A 46 4.86 4.04 3.79
N GLY A 47 5.64 3.10 4.31
CA GLY A 47 5.13 1.98 5.08
C GLY A 47 5.87 1.81 6.38
N ILE A 48 5.16 1.40 7.44
CA ILE A 48 5.72 0.98 8.72
C ILE A 48 5.03 -0.30 9.13
N GLY A 49 5.79 -1.31 9.52
CA GLY A 49 5.29 -2.59 9.98
C GLY A 49 5.94 -3.04 11.27
N VAL A 50 5.14 -3.59 12.16
CA VAL A 50 5.57 -4.27 13.37
C VAL A 50 5.42 -5.76 13.18
N TYR A 51 6.45 -6.50 13.54
CA TYR A 51 6.54 -7.96 13.47
C TYR A 51 6.92 -8.48 14.85
N PRO A 52 5.95 -8.58 15.77
CA PRO A 52 6.25 -8.84 17.19
C PRO A 52 6.94 -10.19 17.40
N ASN A 53 6.57 -11.23 16.63
CA ASN A 53 7.17 -12.57 16.75
C ASN A 53 8.63 -12.62 16.26
N MET A 54 9.02 -11.67 15.42
CA MET A 54 10.39 -11.49 14.94
C MET A 54 11.16 -10.46 15.75
N ARG A 55 10.49 -9.74 16.66
CA ARG A 55 11.07 -8.64 17.45
C ARG A 55 11.64 -7.53 16.56
N VAL A 56 10.93 -7.19 15.49
CA VAL A 56 11.35 -6.21 14.48
C VAL A 56 10.24 -5.21 14.21
N MET A 57 10.64 -3.96 13.98
CA MET A 57 9.85 -2.93 13.30
C MET A 57 10.64 -2.48 12.08
N ASP A 58 10.01 -2.46 10.91
CA ASP A 58 10.62 -1.93 9.69
C ASP A 58 9.73 -0.91 8.99
N GLY A 59 10.35 -0.12 8.12
CA GLY A 59 9.65 0.87 7.33
C GLY A 59 10.43 1.29 6.11
N PHE A 60 9.74 2.04 5.26
CA PHE A 60 10.33 2.64 4.07
C PHE A 60 9.66 3.99 3.75
N GLY A 61 10.43 4.85 3.07
CA GLY A 61 9.95 6.02 2.35
C GLY A 61 10.41 5.91 0.90
N LEU A 62 9.47 6.00 -0.06
CA LEU A 62 9.75 6.00 -1.49
C LEU A 62 9.32 7.35 -2.05
N PHE A 63 10.27 8.12 -2.58
CA PHE A 63 10.00 9.39 -3.23
C PHE A 63 10.13 9.19 -4.75
N CYS A 64 9.07 9.43 -5.50
CA CYS A 64 8.98 9.09 -6.91
C CYS A 64 8.55 10.29 -7.76
N THR A 65 9.31 10.54 -8.82
CA THR A 65 8.96 11.42 -9.94
C THR A 65 8.91 10.59 -11.23
N PRO A 66 8.52 11.16 -12.38
CA PRO A 66 8.57 10.44 -13.66
C PRO A 66 9.97 9.89 -14.00
N GLU A 67 11.04 10.57 -13.55
CA GLU A 67 12.43 10.26 -13.94
C GLU A 67 13.21 9.52 -12.86
N LEU A 68 12.75 9.57 -11.61
CA LEU A 68 13.55 9.13 -10.47
C LEU A 68 12.69 8.49 -9.38
N GLN A 69 13.19 7.42 -8.79
CA GLN A 69 12.71 6.91 -7.51
C GLN A 69 13.87 6.87 -6.51
N VAL A 70 13.66 7.49 -5.36
CA VAL A 70 14.58 7.41 -4.22
C VAL A 70 13.96 6.53 -3.15
N ASN A 71 14.70 5.52 -2.73
CA ASN A 71 14.27 4.57 -1.71
C ASN A 71 15.05 4.83 -0.43
N VAL A 72 14.34 4.90 0.69
CA VAL A 72 14.91 4.90 2.04
C VAL A 72 14.21 3.79 2.82
N ARG A 73 14.97 2.88 3.39
CA ARG A 73 14.47 1.78 4.22
C ARG A 73 15.14 1.81 5.57
N ALA A 74 14.39 1.49 6.60
CA ALA A 74 14.93 1.32 7.93
C ALA A 74 14.32 0.10 8.62
N SER A 75 15.10 -0.54 9.48
CA SER A 75 14.68 -1.66 10.32
C SER A 75 15.32 -1.51 11.69
N ARG A 76 14.56 -1.75 12.76
CA ARG A 76 15.08 -1.78 14.13
C ARG A 76 14.55 -2.97 14.91
N GLU A 77 15.31 -3.36 15.93
CA GLU A 77 14.83 -4.31 16.93
C GLU A 77 13.80 -3.66 17.84
N LEU A 78 12.79 -4.44 18.27
CA LEU A 78 11.86 -4.06 19.32
C LEU A 78 12.51 -4.32 20.66
N VAL A 79 13.02 -3.27 21.28
CA VAL A 79 13.70 -3.35 22.59
C VAL A 79 12.71 -3.24 23.75
N ASN A 80 11.73 -2.34 23.63
CA ASN A 80 10.80 -2.00 24.70
C ASN A 80 9.37 -2.10 24.17
N GLY A 81 8.78 -2.98 23.78
CA GLY A 81 7.42 -3.23 23.31
C GLY A 81 6.42 -2.06 23.29
N ASN A 82 6.91 -0.82 23.15
CA ASN A 82 6.08 0.37 23.14
C ASN A 82 5.32 0.48 21.81
N ARG A 83 4.01 0.58 21.90
CA ARG A 83 3.12 0.64 20.74
C ARG A 83 2.96 2.03 20.13
N ASP A 84 3.30 3.06 20.90
CA ASP A 84 3.18 4.45 20.47
C ASP A 84 4.40 4.91 19.67
N GLU A 85 5.51 4.16 19.72
CA GLU A 85 6.73 4.49 19.01
C GLU A 85 6.73 3.92 17.59
N MET A 86 6.34 4.74 16.63
CA MET A 86 6.39 4.40 15.19
C MET A 86 7.58 5.07 14.49
N ASP A 87 8.73 5.12 15.19
CA ASP A 87 9.96 5.74 14.71
C ASP A 87 11.00 4.67 14.37
N ILE A 88 11.57 4.74 13.18
CA ILE A 88 12.59 3.80 12.70
C ILE A 88 13.69 4.59 11.98
N GLY A 89 14.71 5.02 12.73
CA GLY A 89 15.72 5.93 12.17
C GLY A 89 15.10 7.20 11.62
N PRO A 90 15.26 7.52 10.32
CA PRO A 90 14.69 8.75 9.74
C PRO A 90 13.20 8.66 9.40
N ILE A 91 12.57 7.49 9.55
CA ILE A 91 11.18 7.25 9.15
C ILE A 91 10.26 7.36 10.37
N HIS A 92 9.24 8.21 10.29
CA HIS A 92 8.32 8.50 11.38
C HIS A 92 6.87 8.50 10.90
N ALA A 93 5.97 8.04 11.76
CA ALA A 93 4.54 8.24 11.59
C ALA A 93 3.90 8.55 12.95
N GLU A 94 2.91 9.41 12.95
CA GLU A 94 2.21 9.85 14.14
C GLU A 94 0.70 9.90 13.90
N ILE A 95 -0.08 9.33 14.80
CA ILE A 95 -1.53 9.43 14.81
C ILE A 95 -1.93 10.74 15.51
N LEU A 96 -2.27 11.77 14.73
CA LEU A 96 -2.73 13.05 15.28
C LEU A 96 -4.18 12.97 15.78
N GLU A 97 -5.04 12.34 14.99
CA GLU A 97 -6.43 12.07 15.32
C GLU A 97 -6.84 10.74 14.67
N PRO A 98 -7.14 9.71 15.46
CA PRO A 98 -7.46 8.38 14.92
C PRO A 98 -8.56 8.42 13.87
N MET A 99 -8.37 7.71 12.77
CA MET A 99 -9.23 7.64 11.59
C MET A 99 -9.40 8.94 10.80
N LYS A 100 -8.70 10.03 11.18
CA LYS A 100 -8.87 11.32 10.51
C LYS A 100 -7.59 11.97 10.09
N ARG A 101 -6.57 12.01 10.97
CA ARG A 101 -5.35 12.77 10.72
C ARG A 101 -4.12 12.01 11.16
N TRP A 102 -3.14 11.97 10.25
CA TRP A 102 -1.84 11.36 10.46
C TRP A 102 -0.74 12.29 9.98
N ARG A 103 0.41 12.26 10.64
CA ARG A 103 1.64 12.92 10.19
C ARG A 103 2.63 11.86 9.74
N TYR A 104 3.23 12.08 8.58
CA TYR A 104 4.29 11.26 8.03
C TYR A 104 5.52 12.12 7.83
N ARG A 105 6.66 11.62 8.28
CA ARG A 105 7.92 12.35 8.21
C ARG A 105 9.05 11.41 7.78
N LEU A 106 9.90 11.91 6.91
CA LEU A 106 11.21 11.38 6.60
C LEU A 106 12.23 12.47 6.86
N ASP A 107 13.11 12.25 7.83
CA ASP A 107 14.18 13.19 8.16
C ASP A 107 15.22 13.25 7.04
N ASP A 108 16.05 14.30 7.06
CA ASP A 108 17.19 14.44 6.17
C ASP A 108 18.09 13.21 6.26
N ASN A 109 18.55 12.74 5.11
CA ASN A 109 19.35 11.53 4.98
C ASN A 109 20.33 11.62 3.79
N GLU A 110 21.26 10.70 3.71
CA GLU A 110 22.27 10.66 2.67
C GLU A 110 21.73 10.48 1.23
N HIS A 111 20.44 10.14 1.08
CA HIS A 111 19.82 9.92 -0.23
C HIS A 111 19.19 11.20 -0.81
N GLY A 112 19.22 12.32 -0.06
CA GLY A 112 18.83 13.65 -0.52
C GLY A 112 17.33 13.87 -0.65
N VAL A 113 16.50 13.13 0.10
CA VAL A 113 15.06 13.31 0.19
C VAL A 113 14.59 13.45 1.63
N SER A 114 13.67 14.35 1.88
CA SER A 114 13.00 14.48 3.16
C SER A 114 11.57 14.98 2.96
N TYR A 115 10.71 14.79 3.94
CA TYR A 115 9.35 15.33 3.92
C TYR A 115 8.74 15.37 5.32
N ASP A 116 7.78 16.28 5.46
CA ASP A 116 6.90 16.37 6.63
C ASP A 116 5.53 16.84 6.16
N PHE A 117 4.54 15.96 6.29
CA PHE A 117 3.20 16.27 5.84
C PHE A 117 2.13 15.61 6.69
N GLU A 118 0.96 16.23 6.67
CA GLU A 118 -0.24 15.75 7.32
C GLU A 118 -1.21 15.16 6.29
N TYR A 119 -1.63 13.92 6.51
CA TYR A 119 -2.78 13.31 5.86
C TYR A 119 -4.06 13.72 6.58
N CYS A 120 -5.08 14.13 5.83
CA CYS A 120 -6.41 14.47 6.30
C CYS A 120 -7.43 13.62 5.54
N ALA A 121 -8.16 12.76 6.25
CA ALA A 121 -9.23 11.95 5.66
C ALA A 121 -10.36 12.82 5.12
N ASN A 122 -10.91 12.46 3.97
CA ASN A 122 -12.07 13.12 3.39
C ASN A 122 -13.26 12.18 3.14
N PHE A 123 -13.10 10.92 3.49
CA PHE A 123 -14.16 9.90 3.54
C PHE A 123 -14.07 9.15 4.86
N ARG A 124 -15.11 8.40 5.20
CA ARG A 124 -15.01 7.38 6.24
C ARG A 124 -14.18 6.20 5.74
N PRO A 125 -13.42 5.50 6.60
CA PRO A 125 -12.68 4.32 6.18
C PRO A 125 -13.62 3.22 5.69
N LEU A 126 -13.10 2.30 4.88
CA LEU A 126 -13.78 1.04 4.60
C LEU A 126 -13.93 0.21 5.88
N GLU A 127 -15.00 -0.55 5.97
CA GLU A 127 -15.11 -1.56 7.01
C GLU A 127 -14.06 -2.65 6.75
N PRO A 128 -13.43 -3.19 7.80
CA PRO A 128 -12.37 -4.17 7.65
C PRO A 128 -12.84 -5.42 6.90
N LEU A 129 -12.00 -5.88 5.99
CA LEU A 129 -12.15 -7.16 5.29
C LEU A 129 -11.10 -8.15 5.80
N ARG A 130 -11.55 -9.34 6.20
CA ARG A 130 -10.66 -10.45 6.53
C ARG A 130 -10.55 -11.40 5.36
N LEU A 131 -9.33 -11.65 4.93
CA LEU A 131 -8.96 -12.52 3.82
C LEU A 131 -8.29 -13.76 4.38
N VAL A 132 -8.84 -14.93 4.06
CA VAL A 132 -8.33 -16.21 4.55
C VAL A 132 -8.10 -17.16 3.39
N SER A 133 -6.94 -17.79 3.37
CA SER A 133 -6.61 -18.86 2.42
C SER A 133 -5.73 -19.90 3.09
N SER A 134 -5.99 -21.16 2.77
CA SER A 134 -5.17 -22.29 3.20
C SER A 134 -4.95 -23.25 2.03
N VAL A 135 -3.82 -23.97 2.06
CA VAL A 135 -3.48 -25.06 1.14
C VAL A 135 -3.13 -26.28 1.96
N ASP A 136 -3.76 -27.40 1.68
CA ASP A 136 -3.56 -28.67 2.38
C ASP A 136 -3.65 -28.55 3.93
N GLY A 137 -4.58 -27.71 4.41
CA GLY A 137 -4.77 -27.42 5.83
C GLY A 137 -3.76 -26.42 6.44
N HIS A 138 -2.75 -26.01 5.70
CA HIS A 138 -1.80 -25.00 6.14
C HIS A 138 -2.30 -23.59 5.85
N ARG A 139 -2.26 -22.71 6.85
CA ARG A 139 -2.63 -21.30 6.72
C ARG A 139 -1.59 -20.57 5.85
N VAL A 140 -2.03 -20.09 4.70
CA VAL A 140 -1.19 -19.28 3.79
C VAL A 140 -1.31 -17.81 4.14
N TRP A 141 -2.54 -17.35 4.24
CA TRP A 141 -2.89 -16.00 4.65
C TRP A 141 -4.14 -15.99 5.52
N ASP A 142 -4.11 -15.13 6.48
CA ASP A 142 -5.21 -14.81 7.35
C ASP A 142 -4.97 -13.39 7.86
N TRP A 143 -5.37 -12.42 7.07
CA TRP A 143 -5.12 -11.03 7.35
C TRP A 143 -6.36 -10.18 7.13
N THR A 144 -6.43 -9.14 7.91
CA THR A 144 -7.50 -8.15 7.86
C THR A 144 -6.92 -6.84 7.37
N HIS A 145 -7.70 -6.09 6.59
CA HIS A 145 -7.29 -4.76 6.17
C HIS A 145 -8.50 -3.84 5.97
N PHE A 146 -8.24 -2.54 5.96
CA PHE A 146 -9.17 -1.53 5.47
C PHE A 146 -8.43 -0.43 4.73
N GLY A 147 -9.06 0.09 3.68
CA GLY A 147 -8.59 1.25 2.94
C GLY A 147 -9.20 2.54 3.45
N HIS A 148 -8.49 3.65 3.25
CA HIS A 148 -8.93 4.99 3.60
C HIS A 148 -8.33 5.99 2.64
N VAL A 149 -9.05 7.05 2.30
CA VAL A 149 -8.60 8.06 1.35
C VAL A 149 -8.72 9.47 1.91
N GLY A 150 -7.88 10.36 1.41
CA GLY A 150 -7.79 11.73 1.93
C GLY A 150 -6.96 12.66 1.06
N ARG A 151 -6.52 13.74 1.68
CA ARG A 151 -5.71 14.80 1.12
C ARG A 151 -4.49 15.06 1.97
N VAL A 152 -3.48 15.68 1.37
CA VAL A 152 -2.21 15.95 2.05
C VAL A 152 -1.87 17.44 2.01
N LYS A 153 -1.30 17.94 3.10
CA LYS A 153 -0.69 19.28 3.20
C LYS A 153 0.65 19.18 3.95
N GLY A 154 1.61 19.98 3.55
CA GLY A 154 2.95 20.01 4.13
C GLY A 154 4.00 20.30 3.07
N TRP A 155 5.14 19.64 3.17
CA TRP A 155 6.23 19.81 2.21
C TRP A 155 6.97 18.50 1.96
N ALA A 156 7.65 18.43 0.84
CA ALA A 156 8.64 17.41 0.52
C ALA A 156 9.85 18.08 -0.13
N MET A 157 11.02 17.47 0.00
CA MET A 157 12.27 18.00 -0.53
C MET A 157 13.03 16.93 -1.28
N ILE A 158 13.61 17.31 -2.41
CA ILE A 158 14.55 16.48 -3.16
C ILE A 158 15.73 17.33 -3.65
N ASP A 159 16.95 16.91 -3.33
CA ASP A 159 18.20 17.58 -3.75
C ASP A 159 18.16 19.09 -3.43
N GLY A 160 17.67 19.46 -2.26
CA GLY A 160 17.55 20.86 -1.81
C GLY A 160 16.40 21.66 -2.43
N LYS A 161 15.56 21.04 -3.26
CA LYS A 161 14.37 21.68 -3.83
C LYS A 161 13.13 21.30 -3.06
N GLU A 162 12.46 22.30 -2.48
CA GLU A 162 11.22 22.10 -1.74
C GLU A 162 10.01 22.05 -2.69
N ILE A 163 9.11 21.15 -2.40
CA ILE A 163 7.82 20.97 -3.06
C ILE A 163 6.74 21.17 -2.01
N GLN A 164 5.92 22.18 -2.18
CA GLN A 164 4.77 22.43 -1.33
C GLN A 164 3.65 21.44 -1.61
N LEU A 165 3.22 20.71 -0.60
CA LEU A 165 2.11 19.77 -0.67
C LEU A 165 0.81 20.48 -0.25
N ARG A 166 -0.21 20.44 -1.11
CA ARG A 166 -1.47 21.15 -0.93
C ARG A 166 -2.65 20.21 -1.15
N GLN A 167 -3.68 20.33 -0.34
CA GLN A 167 -4.84 19.43 -0.38
C GLN A 167 -5.62 19.45 -1.71
N ASP A 168 -5.60 20.56 -2.43
CA ASP A 168 -6.22 20.67 -3.75
C ASP A 168 -5.42 19.96 -4.86
N ARG A 169 -4.13 19.66 -4.61
CA ARG A 169 -3.19 19.09 -5.58
C ARG A 169 -2.65 17.72 -5.21
N HIS A 170 -2.72 17.34 -3.94
CA HIS A 170 -2.11 16.10 -3.44
C HIS A 170 -3.15 15.24 -2.74
N TRP A 171 -3.51 14.16 -3.40
CA TRP A 171 -4.48 13.18 -2.94
C TRP A 171 -3.74 12.00 -2.36
N ALA A 172 -4.39 11.28 -1.47
CA ALA A 172 -3.73 10.17 -0.80
C ALA A 172 -4.65 9.01 -0.51
N ILE A 173 -4.04 7.85 -0.45
CA ILE A 173 -4.65 6.62 0.04
C ILE A 173 -3.84 6.11 1.23
N ARG A 174 -4.51 5.40 2.11
CA ARG A 174 -3.93 4.74 3.26
C ARG A 174 -4.51 3.34 3.36
N ASP A 175 -3.66 2.35 3.60
CA ASP A 175 -4.04 0.98 3.91
C ASP A 175 -3.54 0.61 5.31
N ARG A 176 -4.40 -0.04 6.05
CA ARG A 176 -4.13 -0.56 7.38
C ARG A 176 -4.38 -2.05 7.36
N SER A 177 -3.37 -2.84 7.72
CA SER A 177 -3.50 -4.30 7.65
C SER A 177 -2.76 -5.01 8.77
N TRP A 178 -3.30 -6.16 9.20
CA TRP A 178 -2.71 -7.01 10.24
C TRP A 178 -3.09 -8.47 10.05
N GLY A 179 -2.26 -9.36 10.54
CA GLY A 179 -2.48 -10.80 10.44
C GLY A 179 -1.27 -11.53 9.88
N VAL A 180 -1.52 -12.61 9.13
CA VAL A 180 -0.50 -13.50 8.57
C VAL A 180 -0.56 -13.46 7.05
N ARG A 181 0.58 -13.28 6.39
CA ARG A 181 0.69 -13.36 4.92
C ARG A 181 2.07 -13.85 4.47
N PRO A 182 2.21 -14.36 3.23
CA PRO A 182 3.51 -14.63 2.61
C PRO A 182 4.36 -13.36 2.42
N GLY A 183 5.67 -13.54 2.23
CA GLY A 183 6.59 -12.44 1.97
C GLY A 183 6.91 -11.59 3.20
N VAL A 184 6.71 -12.14 4.39
CA VAL A 184 7.02 -11.54 5.68
C VAL A 184 7.86 -12.51 6.49
N ALA A 185 8.95 -12.03 7.10
CA ALA A 185 9.85 -12.72 8.02
C ALA A 185 10.63 -13.92 7.44
N VAL A 186 10.04 -14.71 6.57
CA VAL A 186 10.63 -15.94 6.01
C VAL A 186 10.89 -15.73 4.51
N ILE A 187 12.17 -15.76 4.10
CA ILE A 187 12.58 -15.56 2.69
C ILE A 187 12.25 -16.77 1.83
N GLN A 188 12.47 -17.97 2.35
CA GLN A 188 12.28 -19.21 1.63
C GLN A 188 11.51 -20.21 2.49
N ASP A 189 10.27 -20.40 2.18
CA ASP A 189 9.57 -21.61 2.58
C ASP A 189 9.74 -22.64 1.47
N THR A 190 10.47 -23.72 1.78
CA THR A 190 10.76 -24.82 0.85
C THR A 190 9.66 -25.88 0.86
N SER A 191 8.64 -25.71 1.70
CA SER A 191 7.51 -26.63 1.77
C SER A 191 6.72 -26.67 0.46
N ALA A 192 6.27 -27.85 0.06
CA ALA A 192 5.55 -28.03 -1.21
C ALA A 192 4.22 -27.24 -1.23
N TRP A 193 3.53 -27.17 -0.08
CA TRP A 193 2.28 -26.42 0.05
C TRP A 193 2.46 -24.93 -0.14
N PHE A 194 3.57 -24.33 0.32
CA PHE A 194 3.86 -22.92 0.16
C PHE A 194 4.07 -22.55 -1.32
N ARG A 195 4.73 -23.44 -2.07
CA ARG A 195 4.91 -23.24 -3.52
C ARG A 195 3.59 -23.30 -4.29
N GLN A 196 2.65 -24.14 -3.85
CA GLN A 196 1.31 -24.22 -4.43
C GLN A 196 0.42 -23.01 -4.05
N ALA A 197 0.76 -22.36 -2.95
CA ALA A 197 0.05 -21.20 -2.44
C ALA A 197 0.35 -19.90 -3.16
N ASN A 198 1.26 -19.92 -4.15
CA ASN A 198 1.55 -18.75 -4.95
C ASN A 198 0.27 -18.17 -5.58
N TRP A 199 0.09 -16.92 -5.37
CA TRP A 199 -1.09 -16.08 -5.55
C TRP A 199 -1.65 -15.97 -6.97
N GLY A 200 -1.38 -16.93 -7.84
CA GLY A 200 -1.57 -16.71 -9.24
C GLY A 200 -0.46 -15.79 -9.79
N SER A 201 -0.26 -15.85 -11.06
CA SER A 201 0.80 -15.13 -11.72
C SER A 201 0.51 -13.64 -11.87
N ARG A 202 -0.71 -13.19 -11.58
CA ARG A 202 -1.13 -11.79 -11.79
C ARG A 202 -2.10 -11.32 -10.72
N TYR A 203 -1.96 -10.07 -10.29
CA TYR A 203 -2.96 -9.43 -9.45
C TYR A 203 -3.15 -7.95 -9.79
N ASN A 204 -4.30 -7.40 -9.37
CA ASN A 204 -4.56 -5.98 -9.32
C ASN A 204 -5.02 -5.59 -7.92
N TRP A 205 -4.45 -4.56 -7.38
CA TRP A 205 -4.94 -3.82 -6.24
C TRP A 205 -5.21 -2.39 -6.69
N VAL A 206 -6.43 -1.91 -6.52
CA VAL A 206 -6.87 -0.61 -7.04
C VAL A 206 -7.54 0.17 -5.92
N CYS A 207 -7.11 1.41 -5.74
CA CYS A 207 -7.80 2.35 -4.89
C CYS A 207 -7.84 3.72 -5.57
N VAL A 208 -9.03 4.16 -5.92
CA VAL A 208 -9.25 5.47 -6.55
C VAL A 208 -10.37 6.20 -5.85
N GLN A 209 -10.20 7.50 -5.63
CA GLN A 209 -11.20 8.36 -5.04
C GLN A 209 -11.71 9.39 -6.05
N LEU A 210 -13.01 9.56 -6.09
CA LEU A 210 -13.72 10.63 -6.80
C LEU A 210 -14.41 11.53 -5.78
N GLU A 211 -15.16 12.53 -6.20
CA GLU A 211 -15.90 13.39 -5.26
C GLU A 211 -17.03 12.64 -4.57
N SER A 212 -17.79 11.81 -5.31
CA SER A 212 -18.97 11.12 -4.80
C SER A 212 -18.69 9.79 -4.13
N PHE A 213 -17.56 9.15 -4.41
CA PHE A 213 -17.18 7.87 -3.79
C PHE A 213 -15.67 7.59 -3.93
N TYR A 214 -15.19 6.60 -3.16
CA TYR A 214 -13.98 5.90 -3.53
C TYR A 214 -14.22 4.41 -3.69
N LEU A 215 -13.49 3.84 -4.67
CA LEU A 215 -13.51 2.43 -5.03
C LEU A 215 -12.21 1.80 -4.55
N TRP A 216 -12.32 0.67 -3.90
CA TRP A 216 -11.22 -0.26 -3.66
C TRP A 216 -11.60 -1.65 -4.16
N TYR A 217 -10.68 -2.32 -4.86
CA TYR A 217 -10.78 -3.75 -5.09
C TYR A 217 -9.41 -4.42 -5.18
N PHE A 218 -9.39 -5.70 -4.81
CA PHE A 218 -8.26 -6.59 -4.96
C PHE A 218 -8.68 -7.84 -5.71
N GLN A 219 -7.92 -8.22 -6.72
CA GLN A 219 -8.20 -9.39 -7.56
C GLN A 219 -6.91 -10.12 -7.89
N THR A 220 -6.96 -11.46 -7.80
CA THR A 220 -5.89 -12.34 -8.27
C THR A 220 -6.41 -13.31 -9.31
N HIS A 221 -5.56 -13.70 -10.25
CA HIS A 221 -5.89 -14.66 -11.30
C HIS A 221 -4.64 -15.34 -11.86
N GLU A 222 -4.86 -16.49 -12.51
CA GLU A 222 -3.82 -17.23 -13.22
C GLU A 222 -3.40 -16.53 -14.51
N VAL A 223 -2.33 -17.01 -15.14
CA VAL A 223 -1.85 -16.52 -16.46
C VAL A 223 -2.94 -16.66 -17.52
N ASP A 224 -3.72 -17.73 -17.47
CA ASP A 224 -4.83 -18.01 -18.38
C ASP A 224 -6.08 -17.14 -18.15
N GLY A 225 -6.04 -16.28 -17.11
CA GLY A 225 -7.15 -15.39 -16.73
C GLY A 225 -8.16 -16.02 -15.77
N THR A 226 -7.99 -17.28 -15.37
CA THR A 226 -8.86 -17.92 -14.35
C THR A 226 -8.77 -17.15 -13.04
N GLY A 227 -9.91 -16.62 -12.56
CA GLY A 227 -9.99 -15.89 -11.30
C GLY A 227 -9.75 -16.81 -10.10
N ARG A 228 -8.88 -16.38 -9.18
CA ARG A 228 -8.63 -17.07 -7.90
C ARG A 228 -9.29 -16.39 -6.73
N PHE A 229 -9.26 -15.09 -6.72
CA PHE A 229 -9.73 -14.29 -5.60
C PHE A 229 -10.26 -12.95 -6.09
N PHE A 230 -11.33 -12.46 -5.48
CA PHE A 230 -11.86 -11.12 -5.70
C PHE A 230 -12.53 -10.59 -4.44
N GLU A 231 -12.16 -9.39 -4.04
CA GLU A 231 -12.91 -8.59 -3.08
C GLU A 231 -12.91 -7.13 -3.52
N GLY A 232 -14.01 -6.42 -3.27
CA GLY A 232 -14.11 -5.02 -3.62
C GLY A 232 -15.22 -4.30 -2.86
N LEU A 233 -14.99 -3.03 -2.59
CA LEU A 233 -15.88 -2.15 -1.84
C LEU A 233 -15.94 -0.77 -2.50
N VAL A 234 -17.10 -0.16 -2.43
CA VAL A 234 -17.31 1.27 -2.72
C VAL A 234 -17.77 1.93 -1.44
N ARG A 235 -17.15 3.06 -1.09
CA ARG A 235 -17.63 3.96 -0.03
C ARG A 235 -18.13 5.24 -0.68
N TRP A 236 -19.41 5.52 -0.51
CA TRP A 236 -20.03 6.78 -0.93
C TRP A 236 -19.61 7.93 -0.02
N SER A 237 -19.51 9.14 -0.55
CA SER A 237 -19.30 10.34 0.25
C SER A 237 -20.48 10.58 1.21
N ASP A 238 -20.28 11.36 2.27
CA ASP A 238 -21.35 11.65 3.22
C ASP A 238 -22.50 12.42 2.53
N GLU A 239 -22.20 13.27 1.53
CA GLU A 239 -23.19 13.94 0.68
C GLU A 239 -24.00 12.95 -0.17
N ALA A 240 -23.38 11.84 -0.56
CA ALA A 240 -24.04 10.76 -1.30
C ALA A 240 -24.61 9.66 -0.38
N GLY A 241 -24.75 9.95 0.93
CA GLY A 241 -25.37 9.08 1.94
C GLY A 241 -24.38 8.25 2.78
N GLY A 242 -23.08 8.34 2.55
CA GLY A 242 -22.02 7.74 3.37
C GLY A 242 -22.03 6.21 3.46
N ALA A 243 -22.83 5.52 2.63
CA ALA A 243 -22.96 4.06 2.67
C ALA A 243 -21.70 3.37 2.11
N GLN A 244 -21.47 2.13 2.56
CA GLN A 244 -20.57 1.21 1.93
C GLN A 244 -21.35 0.15 1.18
N GLU A 245 -20.92 -0.16 -0.04
CA GLU A 245 -21.49 -1.23 -0.85
C GLU A 245 -20.41 -2.23 -1.26
N LYS A 246 -20.76 -3.51 -1.28
CA LYS A 246 -19.88 -4.56 -1.78
C LYS A 246 -19.93 -4.59 -3.31
N VAL A 247 -18.75 -4.72 -3.91
CA VAL A 247 -18.62 -4.99 -5.35
C VAL A 247 -18.84 -6.49 -5.59
N ALA A 248 -19.78 -6.81 -6.46
CA ALA A 248 -20.08 -8.20 -6.82
C ALA A 248 -19.06 -8.74 -7.80
N LYS A 249 -18.63 -7.92 -8.76
CA LYS A 249 -17.57 -8.23 -9.75
C LYS A 249 -17.07 -6.95 -10.40
N VAL A 250 -15.91 -7.05 -11.04
CA VAL A 250 -15.40 -6.06 -11.99
C VAL A 250 -15.24 -6.70 -13.36
N VAL A 251 -15.67 -5.98 -14.41
CA VAL A 251 -15.33 -6.30 -15.79
C VAL A 251 -14.35 -5.23 -16.25
N ARG A 252 -13.18 -5.64 -16.72
CA ARG A 252 -12.10 -4.70 -17.02
C ARG A 252 -11.50 -4.94 -18.38
N LYS A 253 -11.19 -3.85 -19.05
CA LYS A 253 -10.36 -3.80 -20.23
C LYS A 253 -9.10 -3.05 -19.88
N LEU A 254 -7.99 -3.78 -19.76
CA LEU A 254 -6.68 -3.21 -19.47
C LEU A 254 -6.01 -2.79 -20.76
N ASP A 255 -5.37 -1.64 -20.77
CA ASP A 255 -4.59 -1.10 -21.86
C ASP A 255 -3.12 -1.06 -21.49
N PHE A 256 -2.28 -1.73 -22.28
CA PHE A 256 -0.84 -1.81 -22.09
C PHE A 256 -0.11 -1.32 -23.35
N GLU A 257 1.01 -0.65 -23.15
CA GLU A 257 2.00 -0.42 -24.19
C GLU A 257 2.80 -1.69 -24.48
N GLU A 258 3.55 -1.69 -25.56
CA GLU A 258 4.53 -2.72 -25.85
C GLU A 258 5.49 -2.93 -24.66
N GLY A 259 5.70 -4.19 -24.26
CA GLY A 259 6.50 -4.54 -23.08
C GLY A 259 5.74 -4.48 -21.76
N GLU A 260 4.41 -4.65 -21.76
CA GLU A 260 3.56 -4.77 -20.58
C GLU A 260 3.48 -3.50 -19.69
N HIS A 261 3.68 -2.31 -20.28
CA HIS A 261 3.48 -1.06 -19.55
C HIS A 261 2.02 -0.68 -19.50
N PHE A 262 1.47 -0.62 -18.30
CA PHE A 262 0.11 -0.16 -18.07
C PHE A 262 -0.07 1.29 -18.54
N ARG A 263 -1.07 1.53 -19.38
CA ARG A 263 -1.51 2.85 -19.84
C ARG A 263 -2.81 3.28 -19.20
N GLY A 264 -3.71 2.34 -18.97
CA GLY A 264 -5.02 2.63 -18.43
C GLY A 264 -5.93 1.43 -18.37
N ALA A 265 -7.14 1.66 -17.87
CA ALA A 265 -8.17 0.65 -17.76
C ALA A 265 -9.56 1.26 -17.92
N ALA A 266 -10.46 0.56 -18.60
CA ALA A 266 -11.90 0.76 -18.48
C ALA A 266 -12.45 -0.34 -17.56
N VAL A 267 -13.18 0.04 -16.53
CA VAL A 267 -13.64 -0.88 -15.47
C VAL A 267 -15.14 -0.67 -15.23
N GLU A 268 -15.94 -1.68 -15.52
CA GLU A 268 -17.33 -1.76 -15.11
C GLU A 268 -17.37 -2.38 -13.69
N VAL A 269 -17.78 -1.61 -12.71
CA VAL A 269 -17.90 -2.04 -11.31
C VAL A 269 -19.35 -2.39 -11.02
N HIS A 270 -19.65 -3.67 -10.90
CA HIS A 270 -20.99 -4.16 -10.60
C HIS A 270 -21.16 -4.27 -9.08
N LEU A 271 -22.05 -3.46 -8.51
CA LEU A 271 -22.37 -3.49 -7.08
C LEU A 271 -23.42 -4.55 -6.77
N GLN A 272 -23.45 -5.04 -5.53
CA GLN A 272 -24.48 -6.00 -5.09
C GLN A 272 -25.90 -5.43 -5.16
N SER A 273 -26.06 -4.11 -5.09
CA SER A 273 -27.35 -3.43 -5.32
C SER A 273 -27.89 -3.51 -6.74
N GLY A 274 -27.08 -4.01 -7.70
CA GLY A 274 -27.41 -4.02 -9.12
C GLY A 274 -26.95 -2.77 -9.88
N ARG A 275 -26.44 -1.73 -9.18
CA ARG A 275 -25.84 -0.55 -9.82
C ARG A 275 -24.54 -0.91 -10.53
N VAL A 276 -24.27 -0.28 -11.66
CA VAL A 276 -23.02 -0.39 -12.40
C VAL A 276 -22.35 0.98 -12.47
N LEU A 277 -21.04 1.02 -12.19
CA LEU A 277 -20.22 2.23 -12.28
C LEU A 277 -19.18 2.01 -13.38
N ASP A 278 -19.22 2.84 -14.40
CA ASP A 278 -18.24 2.82 -15.51
C ASP A 278 -17.10 3.78 -15.18
N VAL A 279 -16.00 3.24 -14.66
CA VAL A 279 -14.82 4.01 -14.25
C VAL A 279 -13.72 3.84 -15.28
N ASN A 280 -13.28 4.94 -15.89
CA ASN A 280 -12.13 4.94 -16.77
C ASN A 280 -10.92 5.49 -16.02
N MET A 281 -9.78 4.81 -16.19
CA MET A 281 -8.53 5.17 -15.54
C MET A 281 -7.43 5.36 -16.57
N ARG A 282 -6.69 6.44 -16.46
CA ARG A 282 -5.54 6.76 -17.30
C ARG A 282 -4.31 6.93 -16.42
N ARG A 283 -3.23 6.23 -16.76
CA ARG A 283 -1.94 6.39 -16.07
C ARG A 283 -1.44 7.82 -16.19
N LEU A 284 -0.96 8.36 -15.09
CA LEU A 284 -0.18 9.58 -15.02
C LEU A 284 1.34 9.26 -15.08
N PRO A 285 2.22 10.25 -15.29
CA PRO A 285 3.63 9.99 -15.54
C PRO A 285 4.36 9.19 -14.46
N THR A 286 4.03 9.39 -13.17
CA THR A 286 4.73 8.75 -12.06
C THR A 286 4.17 7.36 -11.75
N SER A 287 5.07 6.46 -11.40
CA SER A 287 4.76 5.15 -10.84
C SER A 287 5.73 4.83 -9.70
N VAL A 288 5.27 4.04 -8.73
CA VAL A 288 6.06 3.56 -7.60
C VAL A 288 6.43 2.10 -7.81
N ARG A 289 7.69 1.75 -7.60
CA ARG A 289 8.19 0.37 -7.61
C ARG A 289 8.32 -0.09 -6.17
N LEU A 290 7.38 -0.90 -5.70
CA LEU A 290 7.31 -1.30 -4.29
C LEU A 290 8.46 -2.18 -3.83
N ARG A 291 9.23 -2.76 -4.76
CA ARG A 291 10.48 -3.45 -4.44
C ARG A 291 11.46 -2.55 -3.68
N GLY A 292 11.46 -1.24 -3.96
CA GLY A 292 12.21 -0.24 -3.19
C GLY A 292 11.86 -0.21 -1.72
N GLY A 293 10.64 -0.63 -1.35
CA GLY A 293 10.15 -0.81 0.01
C GLY A 293 10.16 -2.27 0.50
N ASN A 294 10.99 -3.13 -0.06
CA ASN A 294 11.15 -4.57 0.27
C ASN A 294 9.96 -5.48 -0.10
N TYR A 295 8.98 -5.01 -0.88
CA TYR A 295 7.92 -5.91 -1.37
C TYR A 295 8.49 -6.93 -2.36
N GLY A 296 8.21 -8.21 -2.12
CA GLY A 296 8.78 -9.32 -2.88
C GLY A 296 10.29 -9.56 -2.63
N GLY A 297 10.86 -8.83 -1.68
CA GLY A 297 12.27 -8.93 -1.31
C GLY A 297 13.22 -8.09 -2.17
N PHE A 298 14.24 -7.53 -1.53
CA PHE A 298 15.30 -6.78 -2.18
C PHE A 298 16.64 -7.05 -1.49
N ASN A 299 17.67 -7.41 -2.27
CA ASN A 299 19.03 -7.74 -1.75
C ASN A 299 19.00 -8.79 -0.62
N GLY A 300 18.12 -9.80 -0.72
CA GLY A 300 17.99 -10.85 0.28
C GLY A 300 17.19 -10.44 1.53
N ILE A 301 16.62 -9.25 1.57
CA ILE A 301 15.84 -8.73 2.69
C ILE A 301 14.36 -8.64 2.31
N ILE A 302 13.49 -9.12 3.20
CA ILE A 302 12.03 -8.90 3.14
C ILE A 302 11.56 -8.25 4.44
N HIS A 303 10.29 -7.86 4.47
CA HIS A 303 9.66 -7.29 5.67
C HIS A 303 9.76 -8.22 6.87
N GLY A 304 10.02 -7.64 8.06
CA GLY A 304 10.09 -8.37 9.33
C GLY A 304 11.39 -9.13 9.57
N MET A 305 12.37 -9.07 8.67
CA MET A 305 13.68 -9.69 8.89
C MET A 305 14.53 -8.88 9.88
N LYS A 306 15.12 -9.59 10.84
CA LYS A 306 16.05 -8.99 11.78
C LYS A 306 17.35 -8.59 11.07
N GLN A 307 17.75 -7.32 11.21
CA GLN A 307 18.95 -6.75 10.59
C GLN A 307 19.90 -6.09 11.59
N GLY A 308 19.71 -6.34 12.89
CA GLY A 308 20.44 -5.73 14.00
C GLY A 308 19.66 -4.61 14.71
N PRO A 309 20.28 -3.91 15.67
CA PRO A 309 19.61 -2.92 16.49
C PRO A 309 18.95 -1.80 15.71
N LEU A 310 19.67 -1.27 14.69
CA LEU A 310 19.16 -0.32 13.69
C LEU A 310 19.93 -0.51 12.38
N LYS A 311 19.19 -0.63 11.28
CA LYS A 311 19.74 -0.64 9.93
C LYS A 311 19.01 0.37 9.07
N ILE A 312 19.75 1.24 8.39
CA ILE A 312 19.24 2.17 7.38
C ILE A 312 19.91 1.82 6.06
N ALA A 313 19.18 1.83 4.97
CA ALA A 313 19.67 1.59 3.62
C ALA A 313 18.80 2.35 2.62
N GLY A 314 19.35 2.65 1.46
CA GLY A 314 18.60 3.29 0.39
C GLY A 314 19.40 3.31 -0.90
N GLU A 315 18.73 3.67 -1.98
CA GLU A 315 19.34 3.87 -3.28
C GLU A 315 18.46 4.75 -4.17
N ARG A 316 19.03 5.20 -5.26
CA ARG A 316 18.34 6.00 -6.28
C ARG A 316 18.22 5.21 -7.57
N TRP A 317 17.03 5.11 -8.11
CA TRP A 317 16.75 4.42 -9.36
C TRP A 317 16.38 5.44 -10.44
N ALA A 318 17.25 5.60 -11.40
CA ALA A 318 17.06 6.44 -12.58
C ALA A 318 17.58 5.71 -13.83
N PRO A 319 16.77 5.56 -14.87
CA PRO A 319 15.36 5.87 -14.99
C PRO A 319 14.48 4.89 -14.21
N CYS A 320 13.28 5.32 -13.85
CA CYS A 320 12.24 4.47 -13.23
C CYS A 320 11.58 3.49 -14.20
N ASP A 321 12.04 3.39 -15.42
CA ASP A 321 11.52 2.46 -16.41
C ASP A 321 11.98 1.02 -16.09
N PRO A 322 11.07 0.08 -15.75
CA PRO A 322 11.43 -1.28 -15.40
C PRO A 322 12.13 -2.03 -16.56
N ARG A 323 11.86 -1.67 -17.81
CA ARG A 323 12.55 -2.24 -18.97
C ARG A 323 14.05 -1.91 -18.98
N LYS A 324 14.41 -0.75 -18.44
CA LYS A 324 15.77 -0.25 -18.37
C LYS A 324 16.45 -0.57 -17.04
N ASN A 325 15.66 -0.90 -16.01
CA ASN A 325 16.14 -1.24 -14.69
C ASN A 325 15.42 -2.49 -14.14
N PRO A 326 15.94 -3.70 -14.43
CA PRO A 326 15.32 -4.95 -13.98
C PRO A 326 15.19 -5.05 -12.46
N VAL A 327 16.04 -4.37 -11.69
CA VAL A 327 15.97 -4.33 -10.23
C VAL A 327 14.69 -3.66 -9.73
N SER A 328 14.11 -2.77 -10.53
CA SER A 328 12.84 -2.11 -10.21
C SER A 328 11.61 -2.93 -10.54
N MET A 329 11.76 -4.12 -11.13
CA MET A 329 10.62 -5.00 -11.43
C MET A 329 9.95 -5.53 -10.15
N GLY A 330 8.76 -6.07 -10.28
CA GLY A 330 7.90 -6.56 -9.21
C GLY A 330 6.59 -5.77 -9.17
N ILE A 331 6.07 -5.55 -7.99
CA ILE A 331 4.81 -4.82 -7.80
C ILE A 331 4.99 -3.34 -8.19
N GLN A 332 4.09 -2.88 -9.06
CA GLN A 332 4.10 -1.51 -9.58
C GLN A 332 2.78 -0.83 -9.28
N GLU A 333 2.84 0.28 -8.57
CA GLU A 333 1.72 1.18 -8.39
C GLU A 333 1.80 2.31 -9.40
N HIS A 334 0.82 2.38 -10.29
CA HIS A 334 0.68 3.47 -11.23
C HIS A 334 -0.25 4.53 -10.67
N VAL A 335 0.22 5.78 -10.60
CA VAL A 335 -0.67 6.91 -10.33
C VAL A 335 -1.65 7.03 -11.49
N VAL A 336 -2.93 7.11 -11.18
CA VAL A 336 -3.99 7.22 -12.21
C VAL A 336 -4.92 8.39 -11.96
N GLU A 337 -5.37 9.00 -13.05
CA GLU A 337 -6.57 9.81 -13.10
C GLU A 337 -7.74 8.88 -13.39
N ALA A 338 -8.78 8.93 -12.56
CA ALA A 338 -10.03 8.20 -12.75
C ALA A 338 -11.15 9.16 -13.17
N THR A 339 -12.03 8.71 -14.06
CA THR A 339 -13.20 9.47 -14.49
C THR A 339 -14.47 8.64 -14.37
N TYR A 340 -15.55 9.26 -13.87
CA TYR A 340 -16.87 8.68 -13.74
C TYR A 340 -17.94 9.77 -13.85
N ALA A 341 -18.89 9.63 -14.76
CA ALA A 341 -20.03 10.55 -14.91
C ALA A 341 -19.63 12.05 -14.90
N GLY A 342 -18.54 12.38 -15.57
CA GLY A 342 -18.01 13.77 -15.63
C GLY A 342 -17.16 14.21 -14.44
N GLN A 343 -17.11 13.44 -13.36
CA GLN A 343 -16.20 13.67 -12.23
C GLN A 343 -14.80 13.20 -12.55
N ARG A 344 -13.80 13.87 -11.96
CA ARG A 344 -12.40 13.42 -11.96
C ARG A 344 -11.98 13.02 -10.57
N GLY A 345 -11.14 12.01 -10.51
CA GLY A 345 -10.55 11.53 -9.28
C GLY A 345 -9.15 10.99 -9.51
N TYR A 346 -8.48 10.58 -8.43
CA TYR A 346 -7.10 10.13 -8.48
C TYR A 346 -6.89 8.97 -7.50
N GLY A 347 -5.85 8.19 -7.77
CA GLY A 347 -5.47 7.09 -6.90
C GLY A 347 -4.37 6.27 -7.52
N ILE A 348 -4.31 5.00 -7.15
CA ILE A 348 -3.34 4.05 -7.67
C ILE A 348 -4.02 2.85 -8.32
N PHE A 349 -3.38 2.35 -9.35
CA PHE A 349 -3.64 1.09 -10.00
C PHE A 349 -2.39 0.22 -9.89
N GLU A 350 -2.42 -0.74 -8.96
CA GLU A 350 -1.32 -1.65 -8.72
C GLU A 350 -1.47 -2.88 -9.61
N VAL A 351 -0.39 -3.21 -10.30
CA VAL A 351 -0.30 -4.39 -11.16
C VAL A 351 0.92 -5.19 -10.75
N SER A 352 0.77 -6.49 -10.62
CA SER A 352 1.87 -7.44 -10.58
C SER A 352 1.72 -8.42 -11.72
N PHE A 353 2.82 -8.61 -12.45
CA PHE A 353 3.01 -9.73 -13.35
C PHE A 353 3.90 -10.73 -12.62
N GLY A 354 3.39 -11.92 -12.35
CA GLY A 354 4.18 -12.99 -11.76
C GLY A 354 5.37 -13.32 -12.67
N THR A 355 6.53 -13.44 -12.09
CA THR A 355 7.73 -14.01 -12.72
C THR A 355 7.71 -15.50 -12.62
#